data_4612762cbf63c1ef596f675eb18ac2f6
#
_entry.id   4612762cbf63c1ef596f675eb18ac2f6
#
_cell.length_a   1.000
_cell.length_b   1.000
_cell.length_c   1.000
_cell.angle_alpha   90.00
_cell.angle_beta   90.00
_cell.angle_gamma   90.00
#
_symmetry.space_group_name_H-M   'P 1'
#
loop_
_entity.id
_entity.type
_entity.pdbx_description
1 polymer ?
#
loop_
_entity_poly.entity_id
_entity_poly.type
_entity_poly.pdbx_seq_one_letter_code
_entity_poly.pdbx_strand_id
1 'polypeptide(L)'
;MKTIVAIDPGVTGGIAVWGYGKTECHPMPGTEGDRVDFIKSLKAAASMEGGEVVCVLEKVGGYAGKGQPGSAMFVFGENFGFWKGVIQALEIRLELVRPQEWQKGLGLGTASACAGKSEWKNKLKAEAQRRYPHLRVTRETADAVLLLDYAMRTGLGTGDCRP
;
A
#
# COMPACT_ATOMS: atom_id res chain seq x y z
N MET A 1 -9.54 -7.02 17.61
CA MET A 1 -9.53 -7.38 16.16
C MET A 1 -8.55 -6.45 15.44
N LYS A 2 -7.89 -6.87 14.35
CA LYS A 2 -6.92 -6.02 13.64
C LYS A 2 -7.46 -5.58 12.28
N THR A 3 -7.22 -4.33 11.95
CA THR A 3 -7.40 -3.78 10.61
C THR A 3 -6.03 -3.50 10.02
N ILE A 4 -5.75 -3.99 8.82
CA ILE A 4 -4.50 -3.73 8.10
C ILE A 4 -4.83 -2.77 6.97
N VAL A 5 -4.09 -1.66 6.88
CA VAL A 5 -4.16 -0.73 5.77
C VAL A 5 -2.82 -0.72 5.04
N ALA A 6 -2.84 -1.01 3.74
CA ALA A 6 -1.67 -0.97 2.87
C ALA A 6 -1.75 0.25 1.94
N ILE A 7 -0.67 1.00 1.82
CA ILE A 7 -0.62 2.26 1.07
C ILE A 7 0.53 2.24 0.07
N ASP A 8 0.20 2.41 -1.22
CA ASP A 8 1.13 2.89 -2.25
C ASP A 8 1.09 4.43 -2.22
N PRO A 9 2.17 5.11 -1.76
CA PRO A 9 2.14 6.56 -1.52
C PRO A 9 2.20 7.42 -2.78
N GLY A 10 2.21 6.83 -3.98
CA GLY A 10 2.20 7.58 -5.23
C GLY A 10 0.98 8.51 -5.36
N VAL A 11 1.12 9.62 -6.12
CA VAL A 11 -0.03 10.51 -6.45
C VAL A 11 -1.15 9.71 -7.14
N THR A 12 -0.76 8.79 -8.02
CA THR A 12 -1.65 7.83 -8.69
C THR A 12 -1.57 6.46 -8.01
N GLY A 13 -1.29 6.42 -6.72
CA GLY A 13 -1.28 5.23 -5.92
C GLY A 13 -2.66 4.87 -5.40
N GLY A 14 -2.71 4.00 -4.40
CA GLY A 14 -3.97 3.56 -3.82
C GLY A 14 -3.81 3.09 -2.39
N ILE A 15 -4.95 2.77 -1.81
CA ILE A 15 -5.07 2.24 -0.45
C ILE A 15 -5.84 0.93 -0.53
N ALA A 16 -5.36 -0.10 0.16
CA ALA A 16 -6.10 -1.35 0.35
C ALA A 16 -6.27 -1.60 1.85
N VAL A 17 -7.44 -2.05 2.23
CA VAL A 17 -7.80 -2.27 3.64
C VAL A 17 -8.31 -3.70 3.81
N TRP A 18 -7.83 -4.38 4.83
CA TRP A 18 -8.42 -5.61 5.32
C TRP A 18 -8.87 -5.42 6.76
N GLY A 19 -10.13 -5.74 7.01
CA GLY A 19 -10.71 -5.69 8.35
C GLY A 19 -12.06 -6.39 8.37
N TYR A 20 -12.43 -6.96 9.50
CA TYR A 20 -13.74 -7.62 9.70
C TYR A 20 -14.04 -8.71 8.65
N GLY A 21 -13.00 -9.41 8.17
CA GLY A 21 -13.12 -10.45 7.15
C GLY A 21 -13.38 -9.94 5.73
N LYS A 22 -13.28 -8.63 5.50
CA LYS A 22 -13.49 -8.00 4.20
C LYS A 22 -12.20 -7.34 3.72
N THR A 23 -12.04 -7.30 2.40
CA THR A 23 -10.98 -6.56 1.73
C THR A 23 -11.61 -5.51 0.83
N GLU A 24 -11.09 -4.30 0.89
CA GLU A 24 -11.51 -3.17 0.06
C GLU A 24 -10.29 -2.49 -0.55
N CYS A 25 -10.45 -1.82 -1.69
CA CYS A 25 -9.39 -1.00 -2.27
C CYS A 25 -9.96 0.32 -2.82
N HIS A 26 -9.19 1.38 -2.66
CA HIS A 26 -9.56 2.74 -3.01
C HIS A 26 -8.43 3.41 -3.78
N PRO A 27 -8.70 4.19 -4.81
CA PRO A 27 -7.69 5.09 -5.38
C PRO A 27 -7.26 6.09 -4.30
N MET A 28 -6.09 6.69 -4.47
CA MET A 28 -5.57 7.70 -3.55
C MET A 28 -6.58 8.87 -3.44
N PRO A 29 -7.03 9.24 -2.23
CA PRO A 29 -7.91 10.40 -2.05
C PRO A 29 -7.24 11.67 -2.55
N GLY A 30 -8.04 12.56 -3.15
CA GLY A 30 -7.55 13.69 -3.93
C GLY A 30 -6.80 14.75 -3.13
N THR A 31 -7.22 15.01 -1.90
CA THR A 31 -6.58 16.00 -1.03
C THR A 31 -5.90 15.35 0.17
N GLU A 32 -4.94 16.05 0.75
CA GLU A 32 -4.29 15.61 2.00
C GLU A 32 -5.29 15.52 3.16
N GLY A 33 -6.26 16.44 3.22
CA GLY A 33 -7.35 16.39 4.18
C GLY A 33 -8.17 15.11 4.08
N ASP A 34 -8.59 14.74 2.86
CA ASP A 34 -9.34 13.50 2.62
C ASP A 34 -8.53 12.25 3.01
N ARG A 35 -7.21 12.28 2.78
CA ARG A 35 -6.30 11.20 3.18
C ARG A 35 -6.23 11.05 4.69
N VAL A 36 -6.12 12.16 5.41
CA VAL A 36 -6.13 12.18 6.88
C VAL A 36 -7.46 11.67 7.42
N ASP A 37 -8.57 12.16 6.89
CA ASP A 37 -9.91 11.78 7.34
C ASP A 37 -10.22 10.32 7.05
N PHE A 38 -9.73 9.78 5.93
CA PHE A 38 -9.84 8.36 5.62
C PHE A 38 -9.18 7.49 6.71
N ILE A 39 -7.94 7.81 7.10
CA ILE A 39 -7.23 7.04 8.13
C ILE A 39 -7.85 7.24 9.52
N LYS A 40 -8.27 8.46 9.86
CA LYS A 40 -8.99 8.73 11.11
C LYS A 40 -10.27 7.90 11.22
N SER A 41 -11.03 7.80 10.14
CA SER A 41 -12.26 7.02 10.10
C SER A 41 -11.99 5.53 10.32
N LEU A 42 -10.94 4.99 9.69
CA LEU A 42 -10.51 3.60 9.93
C LEU A 42 -10.10 3.36 11.38
N LYS A 43 -9.30 4.29 11.95
CA LYS A 43 -8.88 4.19 13.36
C LYS A 43 -10.06 4.24 14.31
N ALA A 44 -11.01 5.17 14.09
CA ALA A 44 -12.20 5.29 14.90
C ALA A 44 -13.07 4.02 14.84
N ALA A 45 -13.33 3.49 13.64
CA ALA A 45 -14.10 2.27 13.46
C ALA A 45 -13.42 1.07 14.17
N ALA A 46 -12.11 0.90 14.00
CA ALA A 46 -11.38 -0.18 14.67
C ALA A 46 -11.44 -0.04 16.20
N SER A 47 -11.28 1.19 16.73
CA SER A 47 -11.32 1.44 18.17
C SER A 47 -12.69 1.17 18.80
N MET A 48 -13.80 1.47 18.10
CA MET A 48 -15.15 1.19 18.56
C MET A 48 -15.40 -0.32 18.78
N GLU A 49 -14.72 -1.15 18.03
CA GLU A 49 -14.77 -2.62 18.12
C GLU A 49 -13.64 -3.22 19.00
N GLY A 50 -12.93 -2.38 19.74
CA GLY A 50 -11.81 -2.81 20.58
C GLY A 50 -10.62 -3.36 19.78
N GLY A 51 -10.51 -2.96 18.52
CA GLY A 51 -9.43 -3.34 17.61
C GLY A 51 -8.36 -2.28 17.44
N GLU A 52 -7.35 -2.61 16.64
CA GLU A 52 -6.25 -1.73 16.28
C GLU A 52 -6.05 -1.67 14.77
N VAL A 53 -5.46 -0.58 14.30
CA VAL A 53 -5.04 -0.40 12.92
C VAL A 53 -3.53 -0.56 12.82
N VAL A 54 -3.07 -1.31 11.81
CA VAL A 54 -1.66 -1.38 11.42
C VAL A 54 -1.53 -0.89 9.99
N CYS A 55 -0.62 0.05 9.75
CA CYS A 55 -0.35 0.57 8.42
C CYS A 55 0.91 -0.09 7.85
N VAL A 56 0.78 -0.61 6.63
CA VAL A 56 1.90 -1.07 5.82
C VAL A 56 2.07 -0.08 4.67
N LEU A 57 3.15 0.68 4.69
CA LEU A 57 3.45 1.71 3.70
C LEU A 57 4.58 1.24 2.78
N GLU A 58 4.37 1.35 1.47
CA GLU A 58 5.45 1.08 0.53
C GLU A 58 6.60 2.05 0.74
N LYS A 59 7.81 1.51 0.97
CA LYS A 59 9.01 2.31 1.20
C LYS A 59 9.55 2.86 -0.10
N VAL A 60 9.46 4.16 -0.26
CA VAL A 60 10.05 4.89 -1.37
C VAL A 60 11.56 4.94 -1.23
N GLY A 61 12.28 4.52 -2.28
CA GLY A 61 13.74 4.67 -2.36
C GLY A 61 14.14 6.08 -2.79
N GLY A 62 15.32 6.54 -2.35
CA GLY A 62 15.87 7.82 -2.78
C GLY A 62 16.33 7.86 -4.26
N TYR A 63 16.19 6.77 -4.99
CA TYR A 63 16.58 6.63 -6.39
C TYR A 63 15.54 5.81 -7.16
N ALA A 64 14.86 6.45 -8.09
CA ALA A 64 13.83 5.82 -8.92
C ALA A 64 14.30 5.48 -10.35
N GLY A 65 15.61 5.35 -10.55
CA GLY A 65 16.24 5.01 -11.85
C GLY A 65 16.82 6.22 -12.59
N LYS A 66 17.63 5.94 -13.61
CA LYS A 66 18.23 6.97 -14.46
C LYS A 66 17.14 7.74 -15.23
N GLY A 67 17.21 9.07 -15.24
CA GLY A 67 16.34 9.92 -16.04
C GLY A 67 15.02 10.34 -15.38
N GLN A 68 14.82 10.10 -14.10
CA GLN A 68 13.67 10.68 -13.39
C GLN A 68 13.95 12.18 -13.10
N PRO A 69 13.04 13.09 -13.48
CA PRO A 69 13.18 14.51 -13.13
C PRO A 69 13.20 14.69 -11.62
N GLY A 70 14.05 15.63 -11.14
CA GLY A 70 14.13 15.96 -9.70
C GLY A 70 12.79 16.34 -9.08
N SER A 71 11.92 17.03 -9.84
CA SER A 71 10.57 17.39 -9.43
C SER A 71 9.69 16.16 -9.13
N ALA A 72 9.77 15.11 -9.95
CA ALA A 72 9.02 13.87 -9.70
C ALA A 72 9.51 13.16 -8.44
N MET A 73 10.82 13.15 -8.19
CA MET A 73 11.40 12.59 -6.97
C MET A 73 11.01 13.37 -5.73
N PHE A 74 10.96 14.71 -5.84
CA PHE A 74 10.51 15.56 -4.75
C PHE A 74 9.06 15.26 -4.36
N VAL A 75 8.13 15.27 -5.32
CA VAL A 75 6.71 14.95 -5.08
C VAL A 75 6.54 13.54 -4.49
N PHE A 76 7.33 12.58 -4.95
CA PHE A 76 7.28 11.22 -4.43
C PHE A 76 7.77 11.14 -2.98
N GLY A 77 8.85 11.84 -2.66
CA GLY A 77 9.38 11.96 -1.29
C GLY A 77 8.43 12.70 -0.36
N GLU A 78 7.79 13.77 -0.84
CA GLU A 78 6.80 14.56 -0.11
C GLU A 78 5.59 13.70 0.28
N ASN A 79 4.99 12.98 -0.66
CA ASN A 79 3.87 12.08 -0.37
C ASN A 79 4.25 10.97 0.62
N PHE A 80 5.45 10.39 0.48
CA PHE A 80 5.93 9.40 1.43
C PHE A 80 6.12 9.99 2.84
N GLY A 81 6.70 11.18 2.93
CA GLY A 81 6.88 11.91 4.18
C GLY A 81 5.54 12.27 4.83
N PHE A 82 4.58 12.74 4.03
CA PHE A 82 3.22 13.02 4.46
C PHE A 82 2.56 11.78 5.12
N TRP A 83 2.56 10.65 4.45
CA TRP A 83 1.97 9.43 4.99
C TRP A 83 2.64 8.97 6.28
N LYS A 84 3.97 9.02 6.35
CA LYS A 84 4.70 8.72 7.60
C LYS A 84 4.26 9.65 8.74
N GLY A 85 4.18 10.95 8.46
CA GLY A 85 3.77 11.94 9.45
C GLY A 85 2.35 11.71 9.95
N VAL A 86 1.39 11.48 9.04
CA VAL A 86 -0.01 11.21 9.39
C VAL A 86 -0.14 9.94 10.24
N ILE A 87 0.46 8.85 9.82
CA ILE A 87 0.36 7.56 10.52
C ILE A 87 0.97 7.66 11.92
N GLN A 88 2.14 8.30 12.05
CA GLN A 88 2.79 8.52 13.34
C GLN A 88 2.00 9.48 14.25
N ALA A 89 1.49 10.58 13.71
CA ALA A 89 0.67 11.53 14.47
C ALA A 89 -0.64 10.92 14.99
N LEU A 90 -1.17 9.94 14.26
CA LEU A 90 -2.34 9.16 14.67
C LEU A 90 -1.99 7.96 15.56
N GLU A 91 -0.72 7.80 15.97
CA GLU A 91 -0.25 6.70 16.82
C GLU A 91 -0.64 5.32 16.26
N ILE A 92 -0.60 5.17 14.94
CA ILE A 92 -0.84 3.91 14.24
C ILE A 92 0.50 3.21 14.04
N ARG A 93 0.56 1.91 14.32
CA ARG A 93 1.75 1.09 14.05
C ARG A 93 2.07 1.15 12.56
N LEU A 94 3.31 1.52 12.22
CA LEU A 94 3.80 1.67 10.86
C LEU A 94 4.86 0.63 10.52
N GLU A 95 4.61 -0.14 9.47
CA GLU A 95 5.57 -1.05 8.85
C GLU A 95 5.95 -0.53 7.46
N LEU A 96 7.25 -0.49 7.17
CA LEU A 96 7.76 -0.03 5.88
C LEU A 96 8.26 -1.23 5.07
N VAL A 97 7.69 -1.42 3.87
CA VAL A 97 8.01 -2.55 2.99
C VAL A 97 8.54 -2.04 1.65
N ARG A 98 9.69 -2.54 1.21
CA ARG A 98 10.25 -2.18 -0.10
C ARG A 98 9.49 -2.86 -1.24
N PRO A 99 9.37 -2.23 -2.41
CA PRO A 99 8.76 -2.85 -3.59
C PRO A 99 9.33 -4.24 -3.91
N GLN A 100 10.64 -4.41 -3.80
CA GLN A 100 11.31 -5.67 -4.10
C GLN A 100 10.89 -6.81 -3.15
N GLU A 101 10.53 -6.50 -1.91
CA GLU A 101 10.16 -7.48 -0.90
C GLU A 101 8.81 -8.12 -1.23
N TRP A 102 7.79 -7.30 -1.51
CA TRP A 102 6.47 -7.82 -1.82
C TRP A 102 6.36 -8.34 -3.26
N GLN A 103 7.09 -7.75 -4.22
CA GLN A 103 7.06 -8.17 -5.61
C GLN A 103 7.76 -9.52 -5.84
N LYS A 104 8.83 -9.82 -5.12
CA LYS A 104 9.57 -11.08 -5.25
C LYS A 104 8.70 -12.32 -5.07
N GLY A 105 7.72 -12.25 -4.18
CA GLY A 105 6.81 -13.37 -3.88
C GLY A 105 5.68 -13.59 -4.90
N LEU A 106 5.59 -12.75 -5.96
CA LEU A 106 4.49 -12.84 -6.94
C LEU A 106 4.75 -13.84 -8.08
N GLY A 107 6.00 -14.22 -8.33
CA GLY A 107 6.37 -15.09 -9.44
C GLY A 107 6.23 -14.47 -10.83
N LEU A 108 6.12 -13.13 -10.92
CA LEU A 108 5.91 -12.39 -12.18
C LEU A 108 7.21 -12.01 -12.92
N GLY A 109 8.37 -12.39 -12.38
CA GLY A 109 9.66 -11.90 -12.86
C GLY A 109 9.99 -10.51 -12.31
N THR A 110 10.68 -9.69 -13.10
CA THR A 110 11.11 -8.35 -12.71
C THR A 110 10.58 -7.29 -13.66
N ALA A 111 10.44 -6.06 -13.18
CA ALA A 111 10.04 -4.91 -14.00
C ALA A 111 11.02 -4.66 -15.16
N SER A 112 12.31 -4.94 -14.96
CA SER A 112 13.36 -4.81 -15.99
C SER A 112 13.27 -5.81 -17.13
N ALA A 113 12.57 -6.93 -16.92
CA ALA A 113 12.30 -7.95 -17.96
C ALA A 113 11.08 -7.62 -18.82
N CYS A 114 10.35 -6.55 -18.51
CA CYS A 114 9.20 -6.09 -19.28
C CYS A 114 9.60 -5.04 -20.32
N ALA A 115 8.83 -4.93 -21.41
CA ALA A 115 9.03 -3.92 -22.45
C ALA A 115 8.83 -2.47 -21.95
N GLY A 116 8.34 -2.27 -20.74
CA GLY A 116 8.18 -0.96 -20.11
C GLY A 116 7.30 -0.97 -18.87
N LYS A 117 7.20 0.20 -18.24
CA LYS A 117 6.41 0.38 -17.02
C LYS A 117 4.93 -0.03 -17.17
N SER A 118 4.36 0.20 -18.36
CA SER A 118 2.94 -0.11 -18.61
C SER A 118 2.68 -1.62 -18.59
N GLU A 119 3.58 -2.42 -19.17
CA GLU A 119 3.45 -3.88 -19.16
C GLU A 119 3.56 -4.41 -17.72
N TRP A 120 4.55 -3.91 -16.97
CA TRP A 120 4.71 -4.31 -15.57
C TRP A 120 3.47 -3.99 -14.73
N LYS A 121 2.94 -2.77 -14.83
CA LYS A 121 1.71 -2.36 -14.13
C LYS A 121 0.50 -3.21 -14.54
N ASN A 122 0.41 -3.64 -15.81
CA ASN A 122 -0.65 -4.57 -16.24
C ASN A 122 -0.49 -5.96 -15.62
N LYS A 123 0.73 -6.48 -15.50
CA LYS A 123 0.99 -7.76 -14.82
C LYS A 123 0.61 -7.69 -13.34
N LEU A 124 0.98 -6.61 -12.64
CA LEU A 124 0.59 -6.41 -11.25
C LEU A 124 -0.92 -6.33 -11.08
N LYS A 125 -1.59 -5.56 -11.94
CA LYS A 125 -3.07 -5.48 -11.94
C LYS A 125 -3.73 -6.83 -12.16
N ALA A 126 -3.28 -7.58 -13.15
CA ALA A 126 -3.84 -8.91 -13.46
C ALA A 126 -3.66 -9.86 -12.28
N GLU A 127 -2.50 -9.85 -11.63
CA GLU A 127 -2.23 -10.68 -10.47
C GLU A 127 -3.07 -10.28 -9.25
N ALA A 128 -3.22 -8.98 -8.99
CA ALA A 128 -4.08 -8.49 -7.92
C ALA A 128 -5.55 -8.88 -8.16
N GLN A 129 -6.05 -8.72 -9.39
CA GLN A 129 -7.41 -9.12 -9.77
C GLN A 129 -7.62 -10.64 -9.66
N ARG A 130 -6.61 -11.44 -10.00
CA ARG A 130 -6.66 -12.90 -9.86
C ARG A 130 -6.75 -13.35 -8.40
N ARG A 131 -5.99 -12.69 -7.50
CA ARG A 131 -6.02 -13.01 -6.06
C ARG A 131 -7.28 -12.53 -5.38
N TYR A 132 -7.81 -11.40 -5.80
CA TYR A 132 -8.98 -10.73 -5.23
C TYR A 132 -10.06 -10.53 -6.31
N PRO A 133 -10.72 -11.60 -6.79
CA PRO A 133 -11.68 -11.52 -7.89
C PRO A 133 -12.94 -10.70 -7.55
N HIS A 134 -13.24 -10.54 -6.27
CA HIS A 134 -14.36 -9.76 -5.78
C HIS A 134 -14.09 -8.24 -5.74
N LEU A 135 -12.82 -7.81 -5.89
CA LEU A 135 -12.46 -6.40 -5.94
C LEU A 135 -12.47 -5.89 -7.38
N ARG A 136 -12.80 -4.61 -7.54
CA ARG A 136 -12.56 -3.89 -8.79
C ARG A 136 -11.15 -3.28 -8.76
N VAL A 137 -10.15 -4.08 -9.13
CA VAL A 137 -8.77 -3.63 -9.14
C VAL A 137 -8.48 -2.75 -10.35
N THR A 138 -7.89 -1.58 -10.11
CA THR A 138 -7.38 -0.66 -11.13
C THR A 138 -5.85 -0.70 -11.15
N ARG A 139 -5.22 0.02 -12.10
CA ARG A 139 -3.75 0.19 -12.08
C ARG A 139 -3.25 0.97 -10.87
N GLU A 140 -4.09 1.84 -10.33
CA GLU A 140 -3.80 2.68 -9.18
C GLU A 140 -3.85 1.89 -7.88
N THR A 141 -4.81 0.96 -7.77
CA THR A 141 -5.03 0.20 -6.54
C THR A 141 -4.24 -1.12 -6.48
N ALA A 142 -3.72 -1.59 -7.61
CA ALA A 142 -3.09 -2.91 -7.72
C ALA A 142 -1.90 -3.11 -6.76
N ASP A 143 -1.02 -2.11 -6.69
CA ASP A 143 0.18 -2.19 -5.85
C ASP A 143 -0.20 -2.23 -4.37
N ALA A 144 -1.18 -1.43 -3.94
CA ALA A 144 -1.69 -1.45 -2.57
C ALA A 144 -2.37 -2.78 -2.21
N VAL A 145 -3.15 -3.37 -3.14
CA VAL A 145 -3.78 -4.69 -2.94
C VAL A 145 -2.73 -5.78 -2.79
N LEU A 146 -1.69 -5.78 -3.62
CA LEU A 146 -0.61 -6.78 -3.53
C LEU A 146 0.28 -6.57 -2.30
N LEU A 147 0.50 -5.33 -1.88
CA LEU A 147 1.18 -5.01 -0.63
C LEU A 147 0.39 -5.51 0.58
N LEU A 148 -0.95 -5.33 0.56
CA LEU A 148 -1.83 -5.88 1.58
C LEU A 148 -1.77 -7.41 1.63
N ASP A 149 -1.84 -8.08 0.48
CA ASP A 149 -1.70 -9.53 0.36
C ASP A 149 -0.36 -10.02 0.96
N TYR A 150 0.72 -9.31 0.66
CA TYR A 150 2.03 -9.59 1.25
C TYR A 150 2.00 -9.45 2.77
N ALA A 151 1.45 -8.37 3.31
CA ALA A 151 1.37 -8.14 4.74
C ALA A 151 0.59 -9.24 5.46
N MET A 152 -0.54 -9.66 4.88
CA MET A 152 -1.37 -10.74 5.44
C MET A 152 -0.64 -12.09 5.44
N ARG A 153 0.06 -12.44 4.33
CA ARG A 153 0.78 -13.71 4.21
C ARG A 153 2.02 -13.80 5.10
N THR A 154 2.69 -12.68 5.34
CA THR A 154 3.93 -12.63 6.15
C THR A 154 3.67 -12.37 7.63
N GLY A 155 2.41 -12.17 8.03
CA GLY A 155 2.07 -11.83 9.41
C GLY A 155 2.51 -10.41 9.82
N LEU A 156 2.95 -9.58 8.86
CA LEU A 156 3.20 -8.15 9.11
C LEU A 156 1.88 -7.52 9.58
N GLY A 157 1.86 -7.01 10.77
CA GLY A 157 0.64 -6.44 11.35
C GLY A 157 -0.15 -7.42 12.23
N THR A 158 0.12 -8.70 12.27
CA THR A 158 -0.58 -9.62 13.18
C THR A 158 0.12 -9.75 14.53
N GLY A 159 1.39 -9.35 14.63
CA GLY A 159 2.17 -9.50 15.87
C GLY A 159 2.57 -10.94 16.19
N ASP A 160 2.11 -11.90 15.41
CA ASP A 160 2.57 -13.27 15.47
C ASP A 160 3.84 -13.41 14.61
N CYS A 161 4.99 -13.18 15.20
CA CYS A 161 6.23 -13.77 14.70
C CYS A 161 6.05 -15.29 14.83
N ARG A 162 5.61 -15.97 13.77
CA ARG A 162 5.82 -17.41 13.70
C ARG A 162 7.31 -17.65 13.50
N PRO A 163 7.90 -18.56 14.29
CA PRO A 163 9.31 -18.90 14.22
C PRO A 163 9.72 -19.44 12.87
#